data_84e77759fdbcd130ee66488ae262108f
#
_entry.id   84e77759fdbcd130ee66488ae262108f
#
_cell.length_a   1.000
_cell.length_b   1.000
_cell.length_c   1.000
_cell.angle_alpha   90.00
_cell.angle_beta   90.00
_cell.angle_gamma   90.00
#
_symmetry.space_group_name_H-M   'P 1'
#
loop_
_entity.id
_entity.type
_entity.pdbx_description
1 polymer ?
#
loop_
_entity_poly.entity_id
_entity_poly.type
_entity_poly.pdbx_seq_one_letter_code
_entity_poly.pdbx_strand_id
1 'polypeptide(L)'
;MNTWSGIYKREFLEQHHIRHNETPGASFQDNGFYFQTFVYAKRAMIVDKPYYMNRRDNPNSSVNNREKVYCCNVEYDYIREILMKDPEIWSRFKYMYSLKKFHTYNFTLQRIGEQFKREYVQRISQEFKRAKEKRRIEQGAFYPVEWDDMMLLIQDPDAYYFKICLKNKQIRSLEKKVASLENSTTMKVGRAIMFIPLKIKKAF
;
A
#
# COMPACT_ATOMS: atom_id res chain seq x y z
N MET A 1 0.07 5.64 -8.41
CA MET A 1 -0.06 5.94 -9.85
C MET A 1 0.71 4.86 -10.60
N ASN A 2 0.15 4.33 -11.67
CA ASN A 2 0.77 3.23 -12.39
C ASN A 2 1.37 3.76 -13.69
N THR A 3 2.42 3.14 -14.21
CA THR A 3 3.10 3.59 -15.44
C THR A 3 2.14 3.73 -16.61
N TRP A 4 1.19 2.81 -16.75
CA TRP A 4 0.20 2.80 -17.83
C TRP A 4 -0.93 3.82 -17.70
N SER A 5 -1.02 4.54 -16.59
CA SER A 5 -2.05 5.57 -16.35
C SER A 5 -1.58 6.98 -16.69
N GLY A 6 -0.47 7.13 -17.41
CA GLY A 6 0.11 8.42 -17.77
C GLY A 6 0.69 8.46 -19.17
N ILE A 7 0.80 9.66 -19.71
CA ILE A 7 1.53 9.97 -20.94
C ILE A 7 2.71 10.85 -20.57
N TYR A 8 3.88 10.52 -21.08
CA TYR A 8 5.13 11.17 -20.73
C TYR A 8 5.82 11.68 -22.00
N LYS A 9 6.38 12.90 -21.96
CA LYS A 9 7.22 13.40 -23.05
C LYS A 9 8.50 12.57 -23.13
N ARG A 10 8.83 12.09 -24.29
CA ARG A 10 10.02 11.28 -24.52
C ARG A 10 11.30 12.03 -24.14
N GLU A 11 11.43 13.27 -24.57
CA GLU A 11 12.58 14.13 -24.28
C GLU A 11 12.77 14.33 -22.77
N PHE A 12 11.68 14.43 -22.01
CA PHE A 12 11.74 14.51 -20.54
C PHE A 12 12.33 13.24 -19.92
N LEU A 13 11.87 12.06 -20.37
CA LEU A 13 12.40 10.78 -19.88
C LEU A 13 13.87 10.61 -20.22
N GLU A 14 14.28 11.00 -21.44
CA GLU A 14 15.66 10.92 -21.91
C GLU A 14 16.57 11.91 -21.17
N GLN A 15 16.15 13.16 -21.05
CA GLN A 15 16.90 14.22 -20.35
C GLN A 15 17.24 13.88 -18.89
N HIS A 16 16.29 13.25 -18.20
CA HIS A 16 16.45 12.89 -16.79
C HIS A 16 16.84 11.42 -16.57
N HIS A 17 17.16 10.70 -17.65
CA HIS A 17 17.54 9.28 -17.61
C HIS A 17 16.53 8.41 -16.85
N ILE A 18 15.24 8.73 -16.97
CA ILE A 18 14.18 8.02 -16.26
C ILE A 18 14.01 6.63 -16.85
N ARG A 19 14.21 5.60 -16.04
CA ARG A 19 14.13 4.19 -16.44
C ARG A 19 13.47 3.37 -15.33
N HIS A 20 12.90 2.24 -15.74
CA HIS A 20 12.51 1.21 -14.79
C HIS A 20 13.74 0.51 -14.21
N ASN A 21 13.64 0.01 -13.02
CA ASN A 21 14.62 -0.91 -12.47
C ASN A 21 14.53 -2.24 -13.21
N GLU A 22 15.62 -2.70 -13.81
CA GLU A 22 15.67 -3.92 -14.62
C GLU A 22 15.80 -5.18 -13.74
N THR A 23 14.84 -5.35 -12.81
CA THR A 23 14.74 -6.56 -12.00
C THR A 23 13.87 -7.62 -12.68
N PRO A 24 14.13 -8.94 -12.45
CA PRO A 24 13.35 -10.01 -13.05
C PRO A 24 11.86 -9.94 -12.71
N GLY A 25 11.01 -10.01 -13.71
CA GLY A 25 9.56 -10.04 -13.58
C GLY A 25 8.93 -8.72 -13.12
N ALA A 26 7.62 -8.70 -12.92
CA ALA A 26 6.90 -7.53 -12.40
C ALA A 26 7.07 -7.46 -10.88
N SER A 27 7.80 -6.45 -10.39
CA SER A 27 8.29 -6.39 -9.00
C SER A 27 8.35 -4.97 -8.45
N PHE A 28 7.24 -4.21 -8.55
CA PHE A 28 7.12 -2.85 -8.05
C PHE A 28 7.91 -1.76 -8.81
N GLN A 29 8.44 -2.06 -10.01
CA GLN A 29 9.22 -1.10 -10.81
C GLN A 29 8.45 0.18 -11.17
N ASP A 30 7.14 0.14 -11.15
CA ASP A 30 6.27 1.31 -11.31
C ASP A 30 6.46 2.34 -10.19
N ASN A 31 6.89 1.94 -8.99
CA ASN A 31 7.21 2.87 -7.91
C ASN A 31 8.47 3.70 -8.23
N GLY A 32 9.52 3.08 -8.74
CA GLY A 32 10.74 3.78 -9.14
C GLY A 32 10.50 4.72 -10.30
N PHE A 33 9.73 4.30 -11.28
CA PHE A 33 9.33 5.15 -12.39
C PHE A 33 8.49 6.35 -11.92
N TYR A 34 7.53 6.11 -11.00
CA TYR A 34 6.73 7.17 -10.39
C TYR A 34 7.61 8.21 -9.67
N PHE A 35 8.52 7.76 -8.80
CA PHE A 35 9.41 8.69 -8.08
C PHE A 35 10.23 9.54 -9.04
N GLN A 36 10.90 8.94 -10.02
CA GLN A 36 11.70 9.67 -11.00
C GLN A 36 10.86 10.70 -11.76
N THR A 37 9.69 10.31 -12.25
CA THR A 37 8.83 11.22 -13.03
C THR A 37 8.33 12.39 -12.21
N PHE A 38 7.88 12.18 -10.97
CA PHE A 38 7.33 13.26 -10.15
C PHE A 38 8.39 14.17 -9.52
N VAL A 39 9.58 13.64 -9.23
CA VAL A 39 10.68 14.42 -8.67
C VAL A 39 11.24 15.42 -9.69
N TYR A 40 11.33 15.03 -10.97
CA TYR A 40 11.87 15.87 -12.02
C TYR A 40 10.80 16.70 -12.77
N ALA A 41 9.53 16.37 -12.63
CA ALA A 41 8.46 17.07 -13.35
C ALA A 41 8.28 18.50 -12.86
N LYS A 42 8.38 19.47 -13.77
CA LYS A 42 8.05 20.88 -13.52
C LYS A 42 6.55 21.16 -13.65
N ARG A 43 5.85 20.40 -14.48
CA ARG A 43 4.42 20.50 -14.72
C ARG A 43 3.83 19.12 -14.90
N ALA A 44 2.70 18.87 -14.22
CA ALA A 44 1.91 17.66 -14.38
C ALA A 44 0.43 18.06 -14.48
N MET A 45 -0.34 17.34 -15.28
CA MET A 45 -1.78 17.50 -15.41
C MET A 45 -2.45 16.18 -15.03
N ILE A 46 -3.43 16.27 -14.16
CA ILE A 46 -4.29 15.12 -13.79
C ILE A 46 -5.61 15.32 -14.53
N VAL A 47 -6.03 14.29 -15.26
CA VAL A 47 -7.29 14.29 -16.01
C VAL A 47 -8.25 13.32 -15.34
N ASP A 48 -9.41 13.82 -14.92
CA ASP A 48 -10.47 13.02 -14.29
C ASP A 48 -11.35 12.36 -15.36
N LYS A 49 -10.71 11.52 -16.18
CA LYS A 49 -11.39 10.71 -17.18
C LYS A 49 -10.69 9.35 -17.30
N PRO A 50 -11.41 8.23 -17.22
CA PRO A 50 -10.81 6.91 -17.37
C PRO A 50 -10.45 6.64 -18.84
N TYR A 51 -9.17 6.36 -19.10
CA TYR A 51 -8.66 5.99 -20.43
C TYR A 51 -8.12 4.56 -20.49
N TYR A 52 -7.96 3.93 -19.33
CA TYR A 52 -7.36 2.60 -19.23
C TYR A 52 -8.22 1.67 -18.37
N MET A 53 -8.55 0.51 -18.93
CA MET A 53 -9.25 -0.56 -18.22
C MET A 53 -8.26 -1.58 -17.69
N ASN A 54 -8.08 -1.62 -16.37
CA ASN A 54 -7.18 -2.57 -15.74
C ASN A 54 -7.90 -3.88 -15.43
N ARG A 55 -7.49 -4.96 -16.08
CA ARG A 55 -7.99 -6.30 -15.83
C ARG A 55 -7.56 -6.81 -14.45
N ARG A 56 -8.52 -7.18 -13.61
CA ARG A 56 -8.28 -7.62 -12.22
C ARG A 56 -8.46 -9.12 -11.98
N ASP A 57 -9.07 -9.82 -12.92
CA ASP A 57 -9.44 -11.24 -12.83
C ASP A 57 -8.35 -12.21 -13.33
N ASN A 58 -7.16 -11.70 -13.67
CA ASN A 58 -6.06 -12.56 -14.10
C ASN A 58 -5.45 -13.34 -12.90
N PRO A 59 -5.62 -14.67 -12.82
CA PRO A 59 -5.05 -15.46 -11.73
C PRO A 59 -3.51 -15.45 -11.71
N ASN A 60 -2.89 -15.26 -12.87
CA ASN A 60 -1.44 -15.21 -13.03
C ASN A 60 -0.86 -13.81 -12.80
N SER A 61 -1.66 -12.88 -12.28
CA SER A 61 -1.17 -11.54 -11.95
C SER A 61 -0.05 -11.61 -10.91
N SER A 62 1.04 -10.87 -11.15
CA SER A 62 2.16 -10.76 -10.21
C SER A 62 1.74 -10.28 -8.82
N VAL A 63 0.60 -9.58 -8.74
CA VAL A 63 -0.03 -9.15 -7.48
C VAL A 63 -0.43 -10.35 -6.60
N ASN A 64 -0.74 -11.50 -7.21
CA ASN A 64 -1.18 -12.70 -6.51
C ASN A 64 -0.01 -13.59 -6.04
N ASN A 65 1.23 -13.28 -6.44
CA ASN A 65 2.40 -14.05 -6.03
C ASN A 65 2.78 -13.72 -4.58
N ARG A 66 2.56 -14.68 -3.69
CA ARG A 66 2.80 -14.55 -2.24
C ARG A 66 4.26 -14.75 -1.83
N GLU A 67 5.10 -15.24 -2.74
CA GLU A 67 6.52 -15.51 -2.51
C GLU A 67 7.41 -14.31 -2.85
N LYS A 68 6.88 -13.29 -3.51
CA LYS A 68 7.58 -12.04 -3.80
C LYS A 68 7.68 -11.15 -2.55
N VAL A 69 8.43 -11.59 -1.56
CA VAL A 69 8.52 -10.97 -0.23
C VAL A 69 9.33 -9.67 -0.27
N TYR A 70 10.50 -9.69 -0.87
CA TYR A 70 11.49 -8.60 -0.77
C TYR A 70 11.63 -7.74 -2.03
N CYS A 71 10.83 -7.97 -3.06
CA CYS A 71 10.90 -7.19 -4.30
C CYS A 71 10.67 -5.69 -4.05
N CYS A 72 9.77 -5.37 -3.13
CA CYS A 72 9.50 -4.01 -2.73
C CYS A 72 10.72 -3.34 -2.05
N ASN A 73 11.45 -4.08 -1.21
CA ASN A 73 12.64 -3.58 -0.53
C ASN A 73 13.74 -3.24 -1.56
N VAL A 74 13.98 -4.13 -2.53
CA VAL A 74 14.94 -3.92 -3.63
C VAL A 74 14.58 -2.67 -4.43
N GLU A 75 13.30 -2.50 -4.77
CA GLU A 75 12.85 -1.32 -5.51
C GLU A 75 13.04 -0.02 -4.72
N TYR A 76 12.72 -0.01 -3.42
CA TYR A 76 12.95 1.18 -2.59
C TYR A 76 14.42 1.46 -2.32
N ASP A 77 15.29 0.46 -2.32
CA ASP A 77 16.74 0.69 -2.30
C ASP A 77 17.22 1.36 -3.59
N TYR A 78 16.75 0.89 -4.74
CA TYR A 78 17.01 1.53 -6.05
C TYR A 78 16.52 2.98 -6.11
N ILE A 79 15.28 3.26 -5.66
CA ILE A 79 14.73 4.62 -5.58
C ILE A 79 15.64 5.52 -4.72
N ARG A 80 16.04 5.02 -3.55
CA ARG A 80 16.94 5.77 -2.66
C ARG A 80 18.27 6.10 -3.34
N GLU A 81 18.88 5.15 -4.00
CA GLU A 81 20.15 5.34 -4.71
C GLU A 81 20.04 6.40 -5.81
N ILE A 82 18.94 6.40 -6.57
CA ILE A 82 18.70 7.43 -7.58
C ILE A 82 18.53 8.81 -6.93
N LEU A 83 17.67 8.93 -5.92
CA LEU A 83 17.40 10.22 -5.28
C LEU A 83 18.62 10.79 -4.56
N MET A 84 19.49 9.93 -4.03
CA MET A 84 20.70 10.35 -3.32
C MET A 84 21.84 10.81 -4.25
N LYS A 85 21.74 10.59 -5.56
CA LYS A 85 22.70 11.12 -6.55
C LYS A 85 22.67 12.66 -6.59
N ASP A 86 21.53 13.25 -6.25
CA ASP A 86 21.34 14.69 -6.12
C ASP A 86 20.98 15.04 -4.67
N PRO A 87 21.89 15.68 -3.91
CA PRO A 87 21.64 16.03 -2.50
C PRO A 87 20.46 16.98 -2.29
N GLU A 88 20.18 17.88 -3.22
CA GLU A 88 19.06 18.81 -3.14
C GLU A 88 17.73 18.04 -3.31
N ILE A 89 17.64 17.19 -4.32
CA ILE A 89 16.50 16.31 -4.53
C ILE A 89 16.28 15.41 -3.31
N TRP A 90 17.34 14.79 -2.80
CA TRP A 90 17.23 13.95 -1.62
C TRP A 90 16.73 14.72 -0.41
N SER A 91 17.30 15.89 -0.14
CA SER A 91 16.87 16.72 0.99
C SER A 91 15.39 17.07 0.92
N ARG A 92 14.90 17.39 -0.27
CA ARG A 92 13.51 17.78 -0.52
C ARG A 92 12.53 16.62 -0.43
N PHE A 93 12.90 15.42 -0.89
CA PHE A 93 11.95 14.30 -1.07
C PHE A 93 12.14 13.14 -0.10
N LYS A 94 13.16 13.13 0.76
CA LYS A 94 13.45 12.03 1.70
C LYS A 94 12.28 11.62 2.60
N TYR A 95 11.47 12.58 3.02
CA TYR A 95 10.31 12.31 3.88
C TYR A 95 9.15 11.68 3.08
N MET A 96 8.89 12.19 1.88
CA MET A 96 7.92 11.60 0.97
C MET A 96 8.33 10.19 0.54
N TYR A 97 9.62 9.98 0.28
CA TYR A 97 10.17 8.65 0.03
C TYR A 97 9.87 7.70 1.19
N SER A 98 10.11 8.13 2.43
CA SER A 98 9.89 7.29 3.61
C SER A 98 8.40 6.99 3.85
N LEU A 99 7.52 7.97 3.64
CA LEU A 99 6.07 7.77 3.69
C LEU A 99 5.59 6.76 2.65
N LYS A 100 5.99 6.93 1.40
CA LYS A 100 5.60 6.01 0.32
C LYS A 100 6.18 4.60 0.52
N LYS A 101 7.41 4.51 1.02
CA LYS A 101 8.03 3.25 1.43
C LYS A 101 7.17 2.54 2.48
N PHE A 102 6.74 3.25 3.51
CA PHE A 102 5.89 2.70 4.56
C PHE A 102 4.56 2.18 4.02
N HIS A 103 3.88 2.94 3.16
CA HIS A 103 2.64 2.51 2.52
C HIS A 103 2.82 1.25 1.67
N THR A 104 3.87 1.22 0.86
CA THR A 104 4.13 0.07 -0.02
C THR A 104 4.55 -1.17 0.77
N TYR A 105 5.28 -1.00 1.86
CA TYR A 105 5.64 -2.09 2.76
C TYR A 105 4.42 -2.67 3.47
N ASN A 106 3.49 -1.83 3.92
CA ASN A 106 2.23 -2.29 4.50
C ASN A 106 1.36 -3.03 3.48
N PHE A 107 1.31 -2.55 2.24
CA PHE A 107 0.63 -3.23 1.16
C PHE A 107 1.27 -4.61 0.87
N THR A 108 2.60 -4.69 0.86
CA THR A 108 3.34 -5.95 0.70
C THR A 108 3.05 -6.92 1.84
N LEU A 109 3.07 -6.44 3.08
CA LEU A 109 2.76 -7.24 4.27
C LEU A 109 1.38 -7.90 4.22
N GLN A 110 0.40 -7.26 3.59
CA GLN A 110 -0.94 -7.84 3.42
C GLN A 110 -0.99 -8.94 2.35
N ARG A 111 -0.04 -8.96 1.41
CA ARG A 111 -0.04 -9.83 0.23
C ARG A 111 0.82 -11.08 0.37
N ILE A 112 1.97 -10.96 1.05
CA ILE A 112 2.91 -12.09 1.21
C ILE A 112 2.30 -13.23 2.03
N GLY A 113 2.89 -14.42 1.87
CA GLY A 113 2.47 -15.59 2.63
C GLY A 113 2.58 -15.38 4.14
N GLU A 114 1.66 -15.97 4.92
CA GLU A 114 1.62 -15.79 6.39
C GLU A 114 2.94 -16.19 7.05
N GLN A 115 3.63 -17.21 6.53
CA GLN A 115 4.93 -17.69 7.02
C GLN A 115 6.04 -16.64 6.95
N PHE A 116 5.93 -15.66 6.05
CA PHE A 116 6.95 -14.63 5.86
C PHE A 116 6.68 -13.34 6.64
N LYS A 117 5.44 -13.13 7.10
CA LYS A 117 5.00 -11.83 7.63
C LYS A 117 5.78 -11.40 8.86
N ARG A 118 6.04 -12.31 9.80
CA ARG A 118 6.75 -11.95 11.04
C ARG A 118 8.19 -11.54 10.76
N GLU A 119 8.91 -12.32 9.95
CA GLU A 119 10.27 -11.99 9.52
C GLU A 119 10.29 -10.67 8.74
N TYR A 120 9.33 -10.47 7.83
CA TYR A 120 9.21 -9.24 7.06
C TYR A 120 9.03 -8.01 7.95
N VAL A 121 8.17 -8.09 8.98
CA VAL A 121 7.97 -7.00 9.96
C VAL A 121 9.26 -6.69 10.71
N GLN A 122 10.00 -7.70 11.15
CA GLN A 122 11.29 -7.50 11.83
C GLN A 122 12.29 -6.77 10.92
N ARG A 123 12.37 -7.17 9.65
CA ARG A 123 13.25 -6.54 8.67
C ARG A 123 12.88 -5.08 8.42
N ILE A 124 11.61 -4.78 8.12
CA ILE A 124 11.18 -3.41 7.86
C ILE A 124 11.30 -2.51 9.09
N SER A 125 11.10 -3.04 10.29
CA SER A 125 11.36 -2.33 11.54
C SER A 125 12.81 -1.85 11.61
N GLN A 126 13.77 -2.72 11.34
CA GLN A 126 15.19 -2.36 11.33
C GLN A 126 15.52 -1.30 10.27
N GLU A 127 14.91 -1.38 9.09
CA GLU A 127 15.09 -0.38 8.03
C GLU A 127 14.57 1.00 8.45
N PHE A 128 13.38 1.07 9.08
CA PHE A 128 12.81 2.33 9.55
C PHE A 128 13.51 2.86 10.80
N LYS A 129 14.02 2.00 11.68
CA LYS A 129 14.88 2.40 12.79
C LYS A 129 16.13 3.13 12.29
N ARG A 130 16.84 2.56 11.31
CA ARG A 130 17.98 3.20 10.65
C ARG A 130 17.59 4.50 9.92
N ALA A 131 16.40 4.53 9.32
CA ALA A 131 15.90 5.74 8.66
C ALA A 131 15.65 6.87 9.68
N LYS A 132 15.11 6.54 10.86
CA LYS A 132 14.91 7.50 11.96
C LYS A 132 16.24 8.05 12.48
N GLU A 133 17.21 7.18 12.75
CA GLU A 133 18.56 7.56 13.18
C GLU A 133 19.23 8.52 12.19
N LYS A 134 19.01 8.31 10.88
CA LYS A 134 19.52 9.15 9.80
C LYS A 134 18.64 10.38 9.47
N ARG A 135 17.64 10.70 10.30
CA ARG A 135 16.71 11.84 10.12
C ARG A 135 16.02 11.82 8.74
N ARG A 136 15.59 10.62 8.30
CA ARG A 136 14.88 10.42 7.01
C ARG A 136 13.38 10.28 7.19
N ILE A 137 12.89 10.30 8.43
CA ILE A 137 11.47 10.25 8.79
C ILE A 137 11.16 11.48 9.64
N GLU A 138 10.02 12.09 9.39
CA GLU A 138 9.52 13.27 10.11
C GLU A 138 8.02 13.13 10.32
N GLN A 139 7.53 13.47 11.51
CA GLN A 139 6.13 13.32 11.89
C GLN A 139 5.19 14.06 10.94
N GLY A 140 5.54 15.28 10.57
CA GLY A 140 4.72 16.13 9.69
C GLY A 140 4.46 15.56 8.29
N ALA A 141 5.19 14.52 7.87
CA ALA A 141 4.97 13.84 6.61
C ALA A 141 3.89 12.74 6.68
N PHE A 142 3.45 12.35 7.87
CA PHE A 142 2.53 11.26 8.12
C PHE A 142 1.20 11.76 8.70
N TYR A 143 0.10 11.09 8.42
CA TYR A 143 -1.10 11.25 9.23
C TYR A 143 -0.84 10.75 10.66
N PRO A 144 -1.53 11.31 11.69
CA PRO A 144 -1.27 10.93 13.09
C PRO A 144 -1.30 9.41 13.34
N VAL A 145 -2.29 8.71 12.81
CA VAL A 145 -2.42 7.25 12.95
C VAL A 145 -1.27 6.50 12.28
N GLU A 146 -0.80 6.98 11.13
CA GLU A 146 0.33 6.37 10.41
C GLU A 146 1.65 6.61 11.14
N TRP A 147 1.79 7.77 11.78
CA TRP A 147 2.94 8.06 12.62
C TRP A 147 2.99 7.14 13.84
N ASP A 148 1.87 6.94 14.52
CA ASP A 148 1.78 6.01 15.64
C ASP A 148 2.10 4.57 15.23
N ASP A 149 1.62 4.16 14.06
CA ASP A 149 1.94 2.86 13.47
C ASP A 149 3.43 2.73 13.12
N MET A 150 4.03 3.77 12.57
CA MET A 150 5.46 3.82 12.26
C MET A 150 6.29 3.73 13.56
N MET A 151 5.91 4.46 14.60
CA MET A 151 6.61 4.42 15.87
C MET A 151 6.45 3.07 16.56
N LEU A 152 5.26 2.46 16.50
CA LEU A 152 5.03 1.12 16.99
C LEU A 152 5.91 0.10 16.25
N LEU A 153 5.97 0.17 14.91
CA LEU A 153 6.83 -0.68 14.09
C LEU A 153 8.30 -0.60 14.50
N ILE A 154 8.78 0.60 14.79
CA ILE A 154 10.19 0.84 15.18
C ILE A 154 10.49 0.36 16.60
N GLN A 155 9.56 0.56 17.55
CA GLN A 155 9.75 0.31 18.96
C GLN A 155 9.44 -1.14 19.34
N ASP A 156 8.33 -1.66 18.83
CA ASP A 156 7.83 -3.00 19.10
C ASP A 156 7.25 -3.64 17.83
N PRO A 157 8.10 -4.28 17.02
CA PRO A 157 7.66 -4.92 15.78
C PRO A 157 6.71 -6.11 16.02
N ASP A 158 6.75 -6.78 17.16
CA ASP A 158 5.84 -7.87 17.46
C ASP A 158 4.43 -7.34 17.79
N ALA A 159 4.32 -6.25 18.54
CA ALA A 159 3.05 -5.57 18.77
C ALA A 159 2.48 -5.00 17.46
N TYR A 160 3.33 -4.45 16.59
CA TYR A 160 2.92 -4.00 15.25
C TYR A 160 2.40 -5.16 14.40
N TYR A 161 3.11 -6.30 14.37
CA TYR A 161 2.66 -7.51 13.69
C TYR A 161 1.29 -7.97 14.19
N PHE A 162 1.10 -8.00 15.52
CA PHE A 162 -0.18 -8.34 16.13
C PHE A 162 -1.29 -7.38 15.67
N LYS A 163 -1.05 -6.08 15.74
CA LYS A 163 -2.02 -5.04 15.34
C LYS A 163 -2.44 -5.18 13.88
N ILE A 164 -1.48 -5.28 12.97
CA ILE A 164 -1.75 -5.18 11.52
C ILE A 164 -2.17 -6.54 10.91
N CYS A 165 -1.58 -7.63 11.34
CA CYS A 165 -1.81 -8.94 10.74
C CYS A 165 -2.89 -9.74 11.46
N LEU A 166 -2.82 -9.85 12.78
CA LEU A 166 -3.71 -10.73 13.55
C LEU A 166 -5.04 -10.05 13.86
N LYS A 167 -5.05 -8.81 14.31
CA LYS A 167 -6.28 -8.07 14.60
C LYS A 167 -7.14 -7.91 13.34
N ASN A 168 -6.55 -7.56 12.22
CA ASN A 168 -7.28 -7.45 10.95
C ASN A 168 -7.82 -8.80 10.47
N LYS A 169 -7.12 -9.90 10.73
CA LYS A 169 -7.62 -11.26 10.44
C LYS A 169 -8.85 -11.60 11.29
N GLN A 170 -8.81 -11.25 12.58
CA GLN A 170 -9.97 -11.43 13.48
C GLN A 170 -11.17 -10.59 13.02
N ILE A 171 -10.97 -9.32 12.69
CA ILE A 171 -12.01 -8.44 12.17
C ILE A 171 -12.66 -9.04 10.92
N ARG A 172 -11.88 -9.42 9.92
CA ARG A 172 -12.40 -10.06 8.70
C ARG A 172 -13.15 -11.37 8.97
N SER A 173 -12.72 -12.14 9.97
CA SER A 173 -13.42 -13.37 10.37
C SER A 173 -14.78 -13.06 11.01
N LEU A 174 -14.84 -12.02 11.85
CA LEU A 174 -16.07 -11.56 12.47
C LEU A 174 -17.05 -10.98 11.44
N GLU A 175 -16.57 -10.16 10.51
CA GLU A 175 -17.37 -9.61 9.40
C GLU A 175 -18.01 -10.73 8.56
N LYS A 176 -17.24 -11.77 8.23
CA LYS A 176 -17.79 -12.95 7.53
C LYS A 176 -18.85 -13.68 8.33
N LYS A 177 -18.67 -13.82 9.65
CA LYS A 177 -19.68 -14.42 10.53
C LYS A 177 -20.94 -13.57 10.59
N VAL A 178 -20.81 -12.26 10.73
CA VAL A 178 -21.95 -11.31 10.71
C VAL A 178 -22.70 -11.42 9.39
N ALA A 179 -22.01 -11.34 8.25
CA ALA A 179 -22.64 -11.48 6.95
C ALA A 179 -23.34 -12.83 6.77
N SER A 180 -22.76 -13.93 7.28
CA SER A 180 -23.40 -15.25 7.27
C SER A 180 -24.66 -15.28 8.12
N LEU A 181 -24.64 -14.69 9.31
CA LEU A 181 -25.82 -14.60 10.18
C LEU A 181 -26.93 -13.75 9.55
N GLU A 182 -26.59 -12.58 9.01
CA GLU A 182 -27.55 -11.69 8.32
C GLU A 182 -28.23 -12.34 7.12
N ASN A 183 -27.52 -13.21 6.40
CA ASN A 183 -28.03 -13.96 5.26
C ASN A 183 -28.68 -15.30 5.63
N SER A 184 -28.65 -15.68 6.90
CA SER A 184 -29.25 -16.93 7.37
C SER A 184 -30.76 -16.94 7.17
N THR A 185 -31.32 -18.16 6.99
CA THR A 185 -32.78 -18.36 6.87
C THR A 185 -33.50 -17.79 8.09
N THR A 186 -32.97 -18.00 9.29
CA THR A 186 -33.55 -17.52 10.54
C THR A 186 -33.70 -15.99 10.55
N MET A 187 -32.64 -15.24 10.14
CA MET A 187 -32.72 -13.78 10.08
C MET A 187 -33.66 -13.29 8.98
N LYS A 188 -33.70 -13.97 7.83
CA LYS A 188 -34.64 -13.66 6.75
C LYS A 188 -36.08 -13.87 7.18
N VAL A 189 -36.38 -14.97 7.82
CA VAL A 189 -37.72 -15.29 8.37
C VAL A 189 -38.10 -14.31 9.48
N GLY A 190 -37.18 -14.03 10.40
CA GLY A 190 -37.41 -13.05 11.48
C GLY A 190 -37.73 -11.65 10.92
N ARG A 191 -36.98 -11.17 9.92
CA ARG A 191 -37.28 -9.89 9.24
C ARG A 191 -38.64 -9.91 8.55
N ALA A 192 -38.99 -11.01 7.86
CA ALA A 192 -40.30 -11.13 7.22
C ALA A 192 -41.46 -11.07 8.24
N ILE A 193 -41.34 -11.79 9.36
CA ILE A 193 -42.34 -11.78 10.43
C ILE A 193 -42.48 -10.39 11.05
N MET A 194 -41.38 -9.68 11.29
CA MET A 194 -41.43 -8.30 11.85
C MET A 194 -41.94 -7.27 10.84
N PHE A 195 -41.88 -7.53 9.55
CA PHE A 195 -42.42 -6.61 8.53
C PHE A 195 -43.94 -6.63 8.41
N ILE A 196 -44.56 -7.75 8.78
CA ILE A 196 -46.02 -7.93 8.73
C ILE A 196 -46.77 -6.92 9.65
N PRO A 197 -46.40 -6.75 10.94
CA PRO A 197 -47.06 -5.77 11.84
C PRO A 197 -46.91 -4.32 11.39
N LEU A 198 -45.80 -3.94 10.75
CA LEU A 198 -45.55 -2.58 10.27
C LEU A 198 -46.41 -2.20 9.06
N LYS A 199 -46.75 -3.17 8.21
CA LYS A 199 -47.70 -2.96 7.09
C LYS A 199 -49.14 -2.84 7.59
N ILE A 200 -49.51 -3.59 8.61
CA ILE A 200 -50.85 -3.50 9.24
C ILE A 200 -51.05 -2.15 9.89
N LYS A 201 -50.03 -1.60 10.59
CA LYS A 201 -50.11 -0.25 11.18
C LYS A 201 -50.21 0.91 10.20
N LYS A 202 -49.85 0.70 8.92
CA LYS A 202 -49.95 1.71 7.85
C LYS A 202 -51.25 1.60 7.05
N ALA A 203 -52.07 0.58 7.29
CA ALA A 203 -53.32 0.32 6.60
C ALA A 203 -54.57 0.71 7.43
N PHE A 204 -54.38 1.21 8.68
CA PHE A 204 -55.34 1.86 9.55
C PHE A 204 -54.82 3.28 9.88
#